data_3e2e69b496386070ac252d325620b609
#
_entry.id   3e2e69b496386070ac252d325620b609
#
_cell.length_a   1.000
_cell.length_b   1.000
_cell.length_c   1.000
_cell.angle_alpha   90.00
_cell.angle_beta   90.00
_cell.angle_gamma   90.00
#
_symmetry.space_group_name_H-M   'P 1'
#
loop_
_entity.id
_entity.type
_entity.pdbx_description
1 polymer ?
#
loop_
_entity_poly.entity_id
_entity_poly.type
_entity_poly.pdbx_seq_one_letter_code
_entity_poly.pdbx_strand_id
1 'polypeptide(L)'
;MKTQTLAVMVMALTAGPAAAQSTYTVSGAAATSATFERVSAGPGMVHDAALVHADQSQADRDREMARAQRELLEAAREAAREKEKITRDREREYSSYDAGQQALDSGRWDRAISYFDRVIEIKGTKADAALYWKAYAQNKLGQRPEALATISTLTKEYPKSRYLNDARALESEVKRDAGQPVNPAAESDEELKIMAINALQNTAPEEAIPMLQKVLQGTGSPKLKAQALFVLAQSSSPKAREVLVNIAKGAANPDLQMRAVRYLAIHGGRESRAALADIYNTTSDVDMKKRILSAFAQGGEKDRLVTAANTEQNPELRMTAVQQLGNMGAHEELWALYQKESALDVKKQIIRALFTGGSLTRLSELARREQNPELRLLAVRNLGVMDSKRSGDVLVEVYNSDKDVEIRKAIISGLGNSNNAEALVGLARKESDPAMKKLMVSRLSNMRSKVATDYLLEILNK
;
A
#
# COMPACT_ATOMS: atom_id res chain seq x y z
N MET A 1 18.83 22.25 -0.64
CA MET A 1 20.23 21.86 -0.92
C MET A 1 20.79 20.85 0.10
N LYS A 2 19.97 20.02 0.76
CA LYS A 2 20.44 18.97 1.71
C LYS A 2 20.16 17.54 1.24
N THR A 3 19.51 17.36 0.10
CA THR A 3 19.06 16.04 -0.40
C THR A 3 19.95 15.42 -1.48
N GLN A 4 20.92 16.13 -2.03
CA GLN A 4 21.82 15.60 -3.06
C GLN A 4 23.13 14.99 -2.53
N THR A 5 23.51 15.27 -1.28
CA THR A 5 24.75 14.74 -0.69
C THR A 5 24.61 13.32 -0.14
N LEU A 6 23.36 12.84 0.09
CA LEU A 6 23.10 11.49 0.64
C LEU A 6 23.19 10.38 -0.40
N ALA A 7 22.99 10.69 -1.69
CA ALA A 7 22.96 9.67 -2.76
C ALA A 7 24.36 9.16 -3.16
N VAL A 8 25.43 9.90 -2.87
CA VAL A 8 26.80 9.54 -3.26
C VAL A 8 27.48 8.62 -2.24
N MET A 9 27.01 8.60 -1.00
CA MET A 9 27.64 7.81 0.09
C MET A 9 27.13 6.35 0.17
N VAL A 10 26.01 6.00 -0.48
CA VAL A 10 25.43 4.66 -0.44
C VAL A 10 26.08 3.68 -1.43
N MET A 11 26.81 4.18 -2.46
CA MET A 11 27.50 3.32 -3.44
C MET A 11 28.90 2.80 -3.03
N ALA A 12 29.46 3.25 -1.91
CA ALA A 12 30.83 2.89 -1.50
C ALA A 12 30.94 1.69 -0.54
N LEU A 13 29.81 1.08 -0.12
CA LEU A 13 29.77 0.05 0.93
C LEU A 13 29.52 -1.38 0.44
N THR A 14 29.53 -1.66 -0.88
CA THR A 14 29.30 -3.01 -1.41
C THR A 14 30.49 -3.64 -2.17
N ALA A 15 31.69 -3.11 -2.05
CA ALA A 15 32.88 -3.72 -2.64
C ALA A 15 33.72 -4.42 -1.56
N GLY A 16 33.77 -5.74 -1.60
CA GLY A 16 34.69 -6.57 -0.81
C GLY A 16 36.14 -6.36 -1.23
N PRO A 17 37.12 -6.89 -0.46
CA PRO A 17 38.53 -6.53 -0.60
C PRO A 17 39.20 -7.26 -1.77
N ALA A 18 39.44 -6.58 -2.86
CA ALA A 18 40.41 -6.97 -3.87
C ALA A 18 41.00 -5.74 -4.55
N ALA A 19 42.26 -5.48 -4.19
CA ALA A 19 43.30 -4.77 -4.92
C ALA A 19 42.93 -3.74 -6.01
N ALA A 20 43.21 -2.45 -5.72
CA ALA A 20 43.83 -1.54 -6.70
C ALA A 20 44.45 -0.33 -5.98
N GLN A 21 45.75 -0.21 -6.08
CA GLN A 21 46.49 1.00 -5.78
C GLN A 21 46.06 2.08 -6.75
N SER A 22 45.53 3.18 -6.26
CA SER A 22 45.43 4.42 -7.04
C SER A 22 45.88 5.58 -6.15
N THR A 23 47.01 6.15 -6.53
CA THR A 23 47.64 7.33 -5.96
C THR A 23 46.78 8.55 -6.21
N TYR A 24 46.28 9.18 -5.14
CA TYR A 24 45.76 10.56 -5.22
C TYR A 24 46.74 11.51 -4.56
N THR A 25 47.36 12.35 -5.37
CA THR A 25 48.12 13.52 -4.91
C THR A 25 47.14 14.60 -4.44
N VAL A 26 47.15 14.91 -3.16
CA VAL A 26 46.54 16.16 -2.59
C VAL A 26 47.65 17.16 -2.41
N SER A 27 47.60 18.21 -3.24
CA SER A 27 48.42 19.43 -3.08
C SER A 27 47.69 20.41 -2.18
N GLY A 28 48.37 20.96 -1.17
CA GLY A 28 47.87 22.12 -0.44
C GLY A 28 48.43 22.29 0.98
N ALA A 29 49.62 22.87 1.05
CA ALA A 29 50.19 23.84 2.00
C ALA A 29 49.64 23.95 3.45
N ALA A 30 50.50 23.64 4.41
CA ALA A 30 51.01 24.59 5.38
C ALA A 30 52.03 23.89 6.30
N ALA A 31 53.30 24.24 6.13
CA ALA A 31 54.40 23.82 7.01
C ALA A 31 54.38 24.65 8.29
N THR A 32 54.27 24.01 9.44
CA THR A 32 54.77 24.55 10.69
C THR A 32 55.89 23.63 11.17
N SER A 33 57.11 24.17 11.12
CA SER A 33 58.31 23.55 11.61
C SER A 33 58.25 23.38 13.14
N ALA A 34 58.17 22.13 13.58
CA ALA A 34 58.51 21.78 14.98
C ALA A 34 59.87 21.10 14.96
N THR A 35 60.83 21.73 15.63
CA THR A 35 62.17 21.20 15.93
C THR A 35 62.02 20.02 16.87
N PHE A 36 62.39 18.82 16.38
CA PHE A 36 62.52 17.63 17.21
C PHE A 36 63.92 17.54 17.78
N GLU A 37 64.02 17.65 19.10
CA GLU A 37 65.23 17.18 19.85
C GLU A 37 65.29 15.68 19.75
N ARG A 38 66.45 15.17 19.27
CA ARG A 38 66.76 13.75 19.23
C ARG A 38 67.04 13.22 20.64
N VAL A 39 66.07 12.57 21.25
CA VAL A 39 66.30 11.66 22.35
C VAL A 39 66.58 10.28 21.75
N SER A 40 67.80 9.76 21.97
CA SER A 40 68.24 8.44 21.55
C SER A 40 67.54 7.36 22.40
N ALA A 41 66.41 6.87 21.95
CA ALA A 41 65.80 5.66 22.50
C ALA A 41 66.25 4.44 21.70
N GLY A 42 66.65 3.36 22.37
CA GLY A 42 67.13 2.11 21.75
C GLY A 42 66.08 1.42 20.88
N PRO A 43 66.45 0.50 19.99
CA PRO A 43 65.59 -0.03 18.93
C PRO A 43 64.36 -0.84 19.38
N GLY A 44 64.18 -1.12 20.66
CA GLY A 44 62.99 -1.82 21.16
C GLY A 44 61.80 -0.96 21.52
N MET A 45 62.02 0.33 21.96
CA MET A 45 60.93 1.21 22.40
C MET A 45 60.20 1.89 21.25
N VAL A 46 60.80 2.01 20.09
CA VAL A 46 60.18 2.67 18.94
C VAL A 46 59.15 1.74 18.26
N HIS A 47 59.33 0.42 18.38
CA HIS A 47 58.41 -0.55 17.80
C HIS A 47 57.10 -0.67 18.60
N ASP A 48 57.21 -0.66 19.94
CA ASP A 48 56.02 -0.70 20.81
C ASP A 48 55.20 0.57 20.77
N ALA A 49 55.84 1.74 20.70
CA ALA A 49 55.12 3.02 20.58
C ALA A 49 54.37 3.14 19.22
N ALA A 50 54.97 2.66 18.12
CA ALA A 50 54.30 2.67 16.80
C ALA A 50 53.12 1.69 16.72
N LEU A 51 53.24 0.51 17.39
CA LEU A 51 52.15 -0.44 17.48
C LEU A 51 50.97 0.08 18.33
N VAL A 52 51.25 0.74 19.46
CA VAL A 52 50.24 1.35 20.34
C VAL A 52 49.53 2.48 19.63
N HIS A 53 50.23 3.35 18.88
CA HIS A 53 49.61 4.42 18.10
C HIS A 53 48.79 3.90 16.89
N ALA A 54 49.23 2.80 16.26
CA ALA A 54 48.46 2.18 15.19
C ALA A 54 47.18 1.52 15.72
N ASP A 55 47.22 0.91 16.88
CA ASP A 55 46.08 0.27 17.54
C ASP A 55 45.07 1.33 18.05
N GLN A 56 45.54 2.45 18.62
CA GLN A 56 44.69 3.56 19.01
C GLN A 56 44.00 4.22 17.79
N SER A 57 44.70 4.37 16.67
CA SER A 57 44.12 4.91 15.44
C SER A 57 43.11 4.00 14.79
N GLN A 58 43.24 2.69 14.97
CA GLN A 58 42.26 1.71 14.53
C GLN A 58 41.03 1.73 15.43
N ALA A 59 41.21 1.77 16.75
CA ALA A 59 40.10 1.86 17.70
C ALA A 59 39.27 3.14 17.55
N ASP A 60 39.91 4.26 17.22
CA ASP A 60 39.20 5.51 16.95
C ASP A 60 38.41 5.45 15.64
N ARG A 61 38.96 4.85 14.58
CA ARG A 61 38.21 4.59 13.33
C ARG A 61 37.02 3.66 13.55
N ASP A 62 37.19 2.62 14.34
CA ASP A 62 36.12 1.67 14.67
C ASP A 62 35.00 2.34 15.49
N ARG A 63 35.37 3.26 16.41
CA ARG A 63 34.41 4.09 17.16
C ARG A 63 33.65 5.06 16.26
N GLU A 64 34.33 5.69 15.31
CA GLU A 64 33.72 6.61 14.34
C GLU A 64 32.78 5.86 13.39
N MET A 65 33.20 4.71 12.89
CA MET A 65 32.32 3.82 12.10
C MET A 65 31.11 3.35 12.89
N ALA A 66 31.29 2.95 14.15
CA ALA A 66 30.19 2.54 15.01
C ALA A 66 29.21 3.69 15.31
N ARG A 67 29.70 4.93 15.43
CA ARG A 67 28.84 6.13 15.54
C ARG A 67 28.06 6.39 14.26
N ALA A 68 28.75 6.38 13.11
CA ALA A 68 28.12 6.56 11.80
C ALA A 68 27.05 5.49 11.52
N GLN A 69 27.31 4.23 11.89
CA GLN A 69 26.34 3.16 11.78
C GLN A 69 25.09 3.37 12.68
N ARG A 70 25.30 3.86 13.91
CA ARG A 70 24.17 4.17 14.81
C ARG A 70 23.31 5.32 14.26
N GLU A 71 23.92 6.41 13.80
CA GLU A 71 23.23 7.53 13.19
C GLU A 71 22.45 7.12 11.93
N LEU A 72 23.07 6.28 11.10
CA LEU A 72 22.40 5.73 9.91
C LEU A 72 21.21 4.84 10.26
N LEU A 73 21.33 4.03 11.31
CA LEU A 73 20.27 3.17 11.82
C LEU A 73 19.12 4.01 12.43
N GLU A 74 19.43 5.06 13.17
CA GLU A 74 18.44 5.99 13.72
C GLU A 74 17.70 6.74 12.61
N ALA A 75 18.41 7.28 11.63
CA ALA A 75 17.82 7.92 10.46
C ALA A 75 16.91 6.96 9.66
N ALA A 76 17.34 5.71 9.49
CA ALA A 76 16.53 4.69 8.84
C ALA A 76 15.26 4.34 9.64
N ARG A 77 15.35 4.31 10.97
CA ARG A 77 14.19 4.09 11.86
C ARG A 77 13.22 5.27 11.82
N GLU A 78 13.71 6.51 11.80
CA GLU A 78 12.88 7.71 11.66
C GLU A 78 12.18 7.73 10.31
N ALA A 79 12.90 7.47 9.22
CA ALA A 79 12.32 7.37 7.88
C ALA A 79 11.25 6.26 7.79
N ALA A 80 11.47 5.12 8.44
CA ALA A 80 10.49 4.03 8.50
C ALA A 80 9.23 4.43 9.29
N ARG A 81 9.39 5.13 10.42
CA ARG A 81 8.26 5.65 11.21
C ARG A 81 7.46 6.70 10.45
N GLU A 82 8.14 7.60 9.74
CA GLU A 82 7.46 8.62 8.93
C GLU A 82 6.70 7.98 7.77
N LYS A 83 7.30 7.00 7.07
CA LYS A 83 6.62 6.21 6.02
C LYS A 83 5.40 5.49 6.56
N GLU A 84 5.50 4.89 7.75
CA GLU A 84 4.36 4.21 8.40
C GLU A 84 3.26 5.19 8.79
N LYS A 85 3.62 6.39 9.28
CA LYS A 85 2.67 7.46 9.60
C LYS A 85 1.93 7.92 8.35
N ILE A 86 2.66 8.23 7.26
CA ILE A 86 2.08 8.63 5.98
C ILE A 86 1.11 7.55 5.46
N THR A 87 1.49 6.28 5.56
CA THR A 87 0.63 5.16 5.12
C THR A 87 -0.65 5.11 5.96
N ARG A 88 -0.54 5.21 7.27
CA ARG A 88 -1.67 5.22 8.22
C ARG A 88 -2.61 6.40 7.98
N ASP A 89 -2.05 7.61 7.80
CA ASP A 89 -2.85 8.80 7.54
C ASP A 89 -3.59 8.70 6.21
N ARG A 90 -2.96 8.13 5.20
CA ARG A 90 -3.59 7.84 3.90
C ARG A 90 -4.73 6.83 4.02
N GLU A 91 -4.53 5.73 4.74
CA GLU A 91 -5.59 4.74 4.98
C GLU A 91 -6.77 5.35 5.73
N ARG A 92 -6.50 6.20 6.73
CA ARG A 92 -7.53 6.95 7.48
C ARG A 92 -8.27 7.93 6.59
N GLU A 93 -7.56 8.66 5.72
CA GLU A 93 -8.15 9.57 4.75
C GLU A 93 -9.15 8.84 3.85
N TYR A 94 -8.73 7.75 3.20
CA TYR A 94 -9.59 6.98 2.30
C TYR A 94 -10.77 6.34 3.02
N SER A 95 -10.54 5.71 4.16
CA SER A 95 -11.61 5.10 4.96
C SER A 95 -12.65 6.13 5.40
N SER A 96 -12.22 7.31 5.86
CA SER A 96 -13.13 8.40 6.26
C SER A 96 -13.86 8.98 5.06
N TYR A 97 -13.19 9.14 3.91
CA TYR A 97 -13.81 9.63 2.70
C TYR A 97 -14.91 8.68 2.19
N ASP A 98 -14.63 7.38 2.11
CA ASP A 98 -15.62 6.37 1.71
C ASP A 98 -16.81 6.32 2.67
N ALA A 99 -16.57 6.42 3.98
CA ALA A 99 -17.64 6.49 4.98
C ALA A 99 -18.50 7.76 4.82
N GLY A 100 -17.85 8.89 4.49
CA GLY A 100 -18.54 10.14 4.15
C GLY A 100 -19.44 9.99 2.93
N GLN A 101 -18.96 9.37 1.85
CA GLN A 101 -19.75 9.09 0.65
C GLN A 101 -20.94 8.17 0.94
N GLN A 102 -20.74 7.10 1.72
CA GLN A 102 -21.86 6.23 2.13
C GLN A 102 -22.89 6.95 2.98
N ALA A 103 -22.46 7.88 3.84
CA ALA A 103 -23.35 8.70 4.63
C ALA A 103 -24.17 9.66 3.74
N LEU A 104 -23.58 10.27 2.70
CA LEU A 104 -24.28 11.06 1.69
C LEU A 104 -25.33 10.22 0.94
N ASP A 105 -24.94 9.04 0.44
CA ASP A 105 -25.84 8.14 -0.29
C ASP A 105 -27.03 7.69 0.58
N SER A 106 -26.86 7.68 1.90
CA SER A 106 -27.89 7.31 2.88
C SER A 106 -28.68 8.54 3.43
N GLY A 107 -28.43 9.75 2.95
CA GLY A 107 -29.06 10.98 3.44
C GLY A 107 -28.66 11.38 4.88
N ARG A 108 -27.59 10.79 5.43
CA ARG A 108 -27.11 11.07 6.80
C ARG A 108 -26.11 12.22 6.80
N TRP A 109 -26.62 13.43 6.53
CA TRP A 109 -25.80 14.61 6.25
C TRP A 109 -24.87 15.01 7.40
N ASP A 110 -25.32 14.98 8.65
CA ASP A 110 -24.47 15.27 9.83
C ASP A 110 -23.28 14.32 9.95
N ARG A 111 -23.52 13.03 9.69
CA ARG A 111 -22.45 12.03 9.69
C ARG A 111 -21.48 12.23 8.55
N ALA A 112 -21.99 12.59 7.37
CA ALA A 112 -21.17 12.91 6.22
C ALA A 112 -20.20 14.07 6.53
N ILE A 113 -20.73 15.18 7.10
CA ILE A 113 -19.91 16.32 7.54
C ILE A 113 -18.81 15.85 8.49
N SER A 114 -19.16 15.07 9.53
CA SER A 114 -18.19 14.60 10.52
C SER A 114 -17.08 13.72 9.91
N TYR A 115 -17.40 12.92 8.91
CA TYR A 115 -16.41 12.12 8.19
C TYR A 115 -15.51 12.97 7.29
N PHE A 116 -16.08 13.94 6.57
CA PHE A 116 -15.29 14.84 5.72
C PHE A 116 -14.42 15.79 6.53
N ASP A 117 -14.83 16.20 7.74
CA ASP A 117 -13.98 16.97 8.65
C ASP A 117 -12.68 16.22 8.98
N ARG A 118 -12.76 14.91 9.26
CA ARG A 118 -11.57 14.07 9.51
C ARG A 118 -10.66 14.00 8.28
N VAL A 119 -11.21 13.94 7.07
CA VAL A 119 -10.43 13.96 5.83
C VAL A 119 -9.72 15.31 5.67
N ILE A 120 -10.42 16.42 5.93
CA ILE A 120 -9.87 17.78 5.83
C ILE A 120 -8.73 18.00 6.84
N GLU A 121 -8.87 17.49 8.07
CA GLU A 121 -7.83 17.56 9.12
C GLU A 121 -6.52 16.86 8.70
N ILE A 122 -6.60 15.77 7.95
CA ILE A 122 -5.42 15.04 7.46
C ILE A 122 -4.67 15.85 6.40
N LYS A 123 -5.33 16.76 5.68
CA LYS A 123 -4.78 17.57 4.57
C LYS A 123 -4.11 16.73 3.48
N GLY A 124 -4.65 15.56 3.23
CA GLY A 124 -4.18 14.63 2.22
C GLY A 124 -4.73 14.94 0.83
N THR A 125 -4.74 13.91 -0.02
CA THR A 125 -5.10 14.03 -1.44
C THR A 125 -6.59 14.18 -1.69
N LYS A 126 -7.45 13.91 -0.69
CA LYS A 126 -8.91 14.00 -0.76
C LYS A 126 -9.49 15.23 -0.04
N ALA A 127 -8.64 16.11 0.47
CA ALA A 127 -9.10 17.26 1.26
C ALA A 127 -9.97 18.22 0.45
N ASP A 128 -9.65 18.47 -0.81
CA ASP A 128 -10.45 19.30 -1.71
C ASP A 128 -11.81 18.67 -2.04
N ALA A 129 -11.82 17.36 -2.30
CA ALA A 129 -13.05 16.59 -2.48
C ALA A 129 -13.93 16.62 -1.21
N ALA A 130 -13.31 16.44 -0.05
CA ALA A 130 -14.02 16.48 1.23
C ALA A 130 -14.63 17.84 1.53
N LEU A 131 -13.95 18.94 1.21
CA LEU A 131 -14.51 20.29 1.31
C LEU A 131 -15.74 20.45 0.42
N TYR A 132 -15.70 20.01 -0.82
CA TYR A 132 -16.85 20.06 -1.71
C TYR A 132 -18.05 19.28 -1.16
N TRP A 133 -17.86 18.05 -0.75
CA TRP A 133 -18.92 17.19 -0.25
C TRP A 133 -19.45 17.64 1.12
N LYS A 134 -18.58 18.20 1.98
CA LYS A 134 -18.99 18.84 3.22
C LYS A 134 -19.93 20.01 2.95
N ALA A 135 -19.54 20.91 2.02
CA ALA A 135 -20.39 22.04 1.64
C ALA A 135 -21.75 21.59 1.09
N TYR A 136 -21.75 20.53 0.29
CA TYR A 136 -23.00 19.92 -0.21
C TYR A 136 -23.89 19.42 0.93
N ALA A 137 -23.33 18.65 1.89
CA ALA A 137 -24.06 18.14 3.04
C ALA A 137 -24.59 19.26 3.95
N GLN A 138 -23.80 20.33 4.16
CA GLN A 138 -24.20 21.53 4.89
C GLN A 138 -25.38 22.23 4.21
N ASN A 139 -25.38 22.36 2.87
CA ASN A 139 -26.49 22.92 2.13
C ASN A 139 -27.76 22.08 2.31
N LYS A 140 -27.67 20.75 2.28
CA LYS A 140 -28.81 19.83 2.50
C LYS A 140 -29.39 19.93 3.91
N LEU A 141 -28.59 20.30 4.91
CA LEU A 141 -29.05 20.61 6.28
C LEU A 141 -29.56 22.05 6.46
N GLY A 142 -29.55 22.87 5.41
CA GLY A 142 -29.90 24.27 5.51
C GLY A 142 -28.83 25.15 6.18
N GLN A 143 -27.64 24.63 6.45
CA GLN A 143 -26.48 25.37 6.99
C GLN A 143 -25.78 26.15 5.89
N ARG A 144 -26.51 27.11 5.31
CA ARG A 144 -26.10 27.86 4.11
C ARG A 144 -24.87 28.76 4.34
N PRO A 145 -24.75 29.50 5.45
CA PRO A 145 -23.55 30.29 5.74
C PRO A 145 -22.31 29.41 5.85
N GLU A 146 -22.41 28.26 6.50
CA GLU A 146 -21.33 27.29 6.68
C GLU A 146 -20.94 26.66 5.33
N ALA A 147 -21.91 26.33 4.48
CA ALA A 147 -21.66 25.82 3.14
C ALA A 147 -20.89 26.83 2.29
N LEU A 148 -21.29 28.12 2.29
CA LEU A 148 -20.57 29.18 1.57
C LEU A 148 -19.13 29.38 2.12
N ALA A 149 -18.95 29.32 3.44
CA ALA A 149 -17.62 29.39 4.06
C ALA A 149 -16.74 28.20 3.63
N THR A 150 -17.29 27.00 3.61
CA THR A 150 -16.59 25.79 3.17
C THR A 150 -16.21 25.86 1.68
N ILE A 151 -17.09 26.34 0.80
CA ILE A 151 -16.80 26.57 -0.62
C ILE A 151 -15.69 27.62 -0.79
N SER A 152 -15.72 28.70 0.01
CA SER A 152 -14.67 29.71 -0.01
C SER A 152 -13.31 29.13 0.40
N THR A 153 -13.28 28.25 1.39
CA THR A 153 -12.05 27.53 1.80
C THR A 153 -11.52 26.66 0.65
N LEU A 154 -12.38 25.88 0.01
CA LEU A 154 -12.02 25.07 -1.16
C LEU A 154 -11.39 25.93 -2.26
N THR A 155 -12.03 27.04 -2.60
CA THR A 155 -11.57 27.90 -3.69
C THR A 155 -10.23 28.56 -3.40
N LYS A 156 -9.98 28.95 -2.13
CA LYS A 156 -8.76 29.63 -1.72
C LYS A 156 -7.58 28.68 -1.52
N GLU A 157 -7.81 27.56 -0.84
CA GLU A 157 -6.73 26.63 -0.46
C GLU A 157 -6.42 25.65 -1.60
N TYR A 158 -7.40 25.34 -2.47
CA TYR A 158 -7.23 24.35 -3.56
C TYR A 158 -7.60 24.96 -4.94
N PRO A 159 -6.88 25.99 -5.42
CA PRO A 159 -7.22 26.70 -6.67
C PRO A 159 -7.08 25.85 -7.94
N LYS A 160 -6.48 24.66 -7.83
CA LYS A 160 -6.35 23.67 -8.93
C LYS A 160 -7.29 22.47 -8.76
N SER A 161 -8.19 22.50 -7.79
CA SER A 161 -9.13 21.41 -7.56
C SER A 161 -10.05 21.19 -8.76
N ARG A 162 -10.28 19.92 -9.08
CA ARG A 162 -11.22 19.50 -10.14
C ARG A 162 -12.69 19.66 -9.70
N TYR A 163 -12.94 19.94 -8.42
CA TYR A 163 -14.27 20.20 -7.88
C TYR A 163 -14.71 21.67 -7.98
N LEU A 164 -13.84 22.59 -8.45
CA LEU A 164 -14.15 24.02 -8.48
C LEU A 164 -15.36 24.38 -9.32
N ASN A 165 -15.59 23.69 -10.44
CA ASN A 165 -16.77 23.94 -11.28
C ASN A 165 -18.06 23.53 -10.57
N ASP A 166 -18.06 22.34 -9.94
CA ASP A 166 -19.21 21.87 -9.17
C ASP A 166 -19.42 22.72 -7.90
N ALA A 167 -18.35 23.18 -7.27
CA ALA A 167 -18.39 24.07 -6.12
C ALA A 167 -19.00 25.46 -6.47
N ARG A 168 -18.68 26.03 -7.63
CA ARG A 168 -19.31 27.27 -8.12
C ARG A 168 -20.80 27.08 -8.44
N ALA A 169 -21.15 25.91 -9.00
CA ALA A 169 -22.57 25.60 -9.24
C ALA A 169 -23.33 25.49 -7.91
N LEU A 170 -22.73 24.79 -6.92
CA LEU A 170 -23.30 24.68 -5.57
C LEU A 170 -23.40 26.07 -4.89
N GLU A 171 -22.35 26.91 -5.00
CA GLU A 171 -22.38 28.28 -4.46
C GLU A 171 -23.53 29.10 -5.02
N SER A 172 -23.77 28.99 -6.33
CA SER A 172 -24.89 29.68 -6.99
C SER A 172 -26.25 29.16 -6.53
N GLU A 173 -26.38 27.88 -6.27
CA GLU A 173 -27.55 27.23 -5.67
C GLU A 173 -27.80 27.76 -4.26
N VAL A 174 -26.78 27.68 -3.39
CA VAL A 174 -26.86 28.14 -2.00
C VAL A 174 -27.20 29.60 -1.89
N LYS A 175 -26.64 30.46 -2.76
CA LYS A 175 -26.95 31.92 -2.79
C LYS A 175 -28.35 32.19 -3.26
N ARG A 176 -28.88 31.46 -4.24
CA ARG A 176 -30.26 31.60 -4.74
C ARG A 176 -31.26 31.25 -3.64
N ASP A 177 -30.95 30.21 -2.88
CA ASP A 177 -31.80 29.68 -1.82
C ASP A 177 -31.60 30.42 -0.49
N ALA A 178 -30.63 31.34 -0.42
CA ALA A 178 -30.36 32.16 0.76
C ALA A 178 -31.57 33.05 1.08
N GLY A 179 -32.19 32.79 2.23
CA GLY A 179 -33.42 33.50 2.65
C GLY A 179 -34.72 32.74 2.38
N GLN A 180 -34.69 31.62 1.67
CA GLN A 180 -35.85 30.75 1.54
C GLN A 180 -35.75 29.57 2.57
N PRO A 181 -36.89 29.14 3.18
CA PRO A 181 -36.92 27.93 3.95
C PRO A 181 -36.50 26.74 3.05
N VAL A 182 -35.89 25.72 3.61
CA VAL A 182 -35.58 24.47 2.88
C VAL A 182 -36.88 24.00 2.25
N ASN A 183 -36.93 24.01 0.92
CA ASN A 183 -38.16 23.73 0.20
C ASN A 183 -38.32 22.22 0.00
N PRO A 184 -39.23 21.53 0.71
CA PRO A 184 -39.51 20.11 0.49
C PRO A 184 -39.90 19.81 -0.97
N ALA A 185 -40.46 20.79 -1.69
CA ALA A 185 -40.79 20.63 -3.10
C ALA A 185 -39.56 20.49 -4.01
N ALA A 186 -38.42 21.12 -3.67
CA ALA A 186 -37.18 20.96 -4.44
C ALA A 186 -36.55 19.54 -4.28
N GLU A 187 -36.72 18.93 -3.10
CA GLU A 187 -36.31 17.54 -2.84
C GLU A 187 -37.26 16.58 -3.58
N SER A 188 -38.56 16.83 -3.55
CA SER A 188 -39.56 16.13 -4.36
C SER A 188 -39.28 16.23 -5.87
N ASP A 189 -38.81 17.38 -6.35
CA ASP A 189 -38.47 17.60 -7.77
C ASP A 189 -37.22 16.81 -8.19
N GLU A 190 -36.25 16.68 -7.30
CA GLU A 190 -35.05 15.82 -7.52
C GLU A 190 -35.45 14.33 -7.54
N GLU A 191 -36.29 13.88 -6.61
CA GLU A 191 -36.81 12.52 -6.60
C GLU A 191 -37.62 12.19 -7.84
N LEU A 192 -38.47 13.10 -8.29
CA LEU A 192 -39.22 12.96 -9.55
C LEU A 192 -38.30 12.85 -10.76
N LYS A 193 -37.20 13.61 -10.82
CA LYS A 193 -36.17 13.49 -11.86
C LYS A 193 -35.45 12.14 -11.81
N ILE A 194 -35.12 11.64 -10.63
CA ILE A 194 -34.54 10.33 -10.45
C ILE A 194 -35.50 9.23 -10.90
N MET A 195 -36.77 9.32 -10.53
CA MET A 195 -37.80 8.37 -10.98
C MET A 195 -37.98 8.42 -12.50
N ALA A 196 -37.97 9.61 -13.11
CA ALA A 196 -38.07 9.77 -14.57
C ALA A 196 -36.86 9.15 -15.28
N ILE A 197 -35.63 9.34 -14.76
CA ILE A 197 -34.43 8.71 -15.29
C ILE A 197 -34.53 7.16 -15.24
N ASN A 198 -35.05 6.61 -14.13
CA ASN A 198 -35.27 5.16 -14.00
C ASN A 198 -36.34 4.63 -14.95
N ALA A 199 -37.41 5.38 -15.14
CA ALA A 199 -38.45 4.98 -16.08
C ALA A 199 -37.94 4.99 -17.53
N LEU A 200 -37.15 5.97 -17.93
CA LEU A 200 -36.53 6.04 -19.25
C LEU A 200 -35.59 4.87 -19.57
N GLN A 201 -34.96 4.31 -18.57
CA GLN A 201 -34.11 3.08 -18.73
C GLN A 201 -34.93 1.95 -19.40
N ASN A 202 -36.18 1.79 -19.02
CA ASN A 202 -37.02 0.67 -19.45
C ASN A 202 -37.86 0.97 -20.69
N THR A 203 -38.20 2.26 -20.91
CA THR A 203 -39.17 2.65 -21.94
C THR A 203 -38.52 3.20 -23.20
N ALA A 204 -37.41 3.93 -23.10
CA ALA A 204 -36.77 4.59 -24.23
C ALA A 204 -35.27 4.75 -24.01
N PRO A 205 -34.50 3.64 -23.91
CA PRO A 205 -33.09 3.70 -23.49
C PRO A 205 -32.21 4.51 -24.47
N GLU A 206 -32.43 4.42 -25.76
CA GLU A 206 -31.64 5.16 -26.76
C GLU A 206 -31.95 6.67 -26.76
N GLU A 207 -33.21 7.04 -26.58
CA GLU A 207 -33.67 8.45 -26.51
C GLU A 207 -33.24 9.10 -25.20
N ALA A 208 -33.06 8.31 -24.14
CA ALA A 208 -32.63 8.81 -22.84
C ALA A 208 -31.13 9.23 -22.85
N ILE A 209 -30.27 8.63 -23.67
CA ILE A 209 -28.83 8.88 -23.66
C ILE A 209 -28.47 10.37 -23.77
N PRO A 210 -28.99 11.17 -24.74
CA PRO A 210 -28.69 12.59 -24.84
C PRO A 210 -29.16 13.38 -23.60
N MET A 211 -30.28 12.99 -23.01
CA MET A 211 -30.81 13.65 -21.81
C MET A 211 -29.94 13.32 -20.58
N LEU A 212 -29.56 12.06 -20.42
CA LEU A 212 -28.64 11.63 -19.36
C LEU A 212 -27.28 12.31 -19.48
N GLN A 213 -26.76 12.46 -20.69
CA GLN A 213 -25.51 13.19 -20.93
C GLN A 213 -25.64 14.67 -20.53
N LYS A 214 -26.79 15.29 -20.83
CA LYS A 214 -27.06 16.68 -20.42
C LYS A 214 -27.15 16.82 -18.89
N VAL A 215 -27.74 15.84 -18.19
CA VAL A 215 -27.77 15.79 -16.72
C VAL A 215 -26.36 15.71 -16.15
N LEU A 216 -25.49 14.87 -16.72
CA LEU A 216 -24.12 14.70 -16.27
C LEU A 216 -23.25 15.94 -16.47
N GLN A 217 -23.49 16.72 -17.53
CA GLN A 217 -22.82 17.99 -17.83
C GLN A 217 -23.41 19.19 -17.10
N GLY A 218 -24.65 19.07 -16.64
CA GLY A 218 -25.40 20.16 -16.00
C GLY A 218 -25.02 20.41 -14.54
N THR A 219 -25.76 21.32 -13.90
CA THR A 219 -25.63 21.72 -12.49
C THR A 219 -26.42 20.80 -11.54
N GLY A 220 -26.95 19.68 -12.03
CA GLY A 220 -27.73 18.74 -11.22
C GLY A 220 -26.98 18.21 -10.01
N SER A 221 -27.71 17.77 -8.99
CA SER A 221 -27.14 17.23 -7.77
C SER A 221 -26.22 16.02 -8.04
N PRO A 222 -25.25 15.75 -7.17
CA PRO A 222 -24.40 14.57 -7.27
C PRO A 222 -25.19 13.26 -7.32
N LYS A 223 -26.31 13.18 -6.58
CA LYS A 223 -27.22 12.03 -6.57
C LYS A 223 -27.87 11.82 -7.94
N LEU A 224 -28.38 12.90 -8.54
CA LEU A 224 -28.98 12.86 -9.88
C LEU A 224 -27.96 12.47 -10.95
N LYS A 225 -26.74 13.03 -10.89
CA LYS A 225 -25.62 12.66 -11.79
C LYS A 225 -25.20 11.20 -11.62
N ALA A 226 -25.10 10.72 -10.38
CA ALA A 226 -24.77 9.32 -10.10
C ALA A 226 -25.83 8.36 -10.66
N GLN A 227 -27.13 8.72 -10.54
CA GLN A 227 -28.23 7.94 -11.10
C GLN A 227 -28.21 7.94 -12.63
N ALA A 228 -27.97 9.09 -13.25
CA ALA A 228 -27.83 9.18 -14.70
C ALA A 228 -26.68 8.30 -15.22
N LEU A 229 -25.54 8.31 -14.52
CA LEU A 229 -24.40 7.47 -14.84
C LEU A 229 -24.71 5.97 -14.67
N PHE A 230 -25.45 5.62 -13.61
CA PHE A 230 -25.87 4.24 -13.35
C PHE A 230 -26.79 3.71 -14.48
N VAL A 231 -27.77 4.51 -14.92
CA VAL A 231 -28.68 4.13 -15.99
C VAL A 231 -27.93 3.98 -17.33
N LEU A 232 -26.98 4.85 -17.63
CA LEU A 232 -26.08 4.68 -18.79
C LEU A 232 -25.29 3.39 -18.71
N ALA A 233 -24.83 3.00 -17.51
CA ALA A 233 -24.07 1.78 -17.31
C ALA A 233 -24.88 0.50 -17.54
N GLN A 234 -26.18 0.56 -17.31
CA GLN A 234 -27.10 -0.57 -17.55
C GLN A 234 -27.47 -0.72 -19.03
N SER A 235 -27.24 0.33 -19.84
CA SER A 235 -27.55 0.28 -21.27
C SER A 235 -26.53 -0.52 -22.05
N SER A 236 -27.01 -1.42 -22.92
CA SER A 236 -26.19 -2.16 -23.89
C SER A 236 -25.76 -1.32 -25.10
N SER A 237 -26.25 -0.07 -25.19
CA SER A 237 -25.98 0.82 -26.32
C SER A 237 -24.49 1.20 -26.42
N PRO A 238 -23.91 1.11 -27.63
CA PRO A 238 -22.56 1.65 -27.89
C PRO A 238 -22.43 3.14 -27.55
N LYS A 239 -23.50 3.94 -27.78
CA LYS A 239 -23.50 5.38 -27.42
C LYS A 239 -23.43 5.60 -25.92
N ALA A 240 -24.17 4.83 -25.12
CA ALA A 240 -24.10 4.91 -23.66
C ALA A 240 -22.67 4.57 -23.16
N ARG A 241 -22.06 3.54 -23.74
CA ARG A 241 -20.66 3.17 -23.45
C ARG A 241 -19.68 4.28 -23.81
N GLU A 242 -19.85 4.93 -24.94
CA GLU A 242 -19.04 6.09 -25.35
C GLU A 242 -19.12 7.23 -24.33
N VAL A 243 -20.31 7.55 -23.84
CA VAL A 243 -20.51 8.55 -22.76
C VAL A 243 -19.76 8.14 -21.49
N LEU A 244 -19.87 6.88 -21.07
CA LEU A 244 -19.13 6.36 -19.91
C LEU A 244 -17.60 6.46 -20.09
N VAL A 245 -17.08 6.11 -21.26
CA VAL A 245 -15.66 6.22 -21.60
C VAL A 245 -15.19 7.67 -21.54
N ASN A 246 -15.99 8.61 -22.08
CA ASN A 246 -15.67 10.04 -22.07
C ASN A 246 -15.63 10.60 -20.63
N ILE A 247 -16.54 10.16 -19.78
CA ILE A 247 -16.53 10.53 -18.35
C ILE A 247 -15.32 9.92 -17.65
N ALA A 248 -15.03 8.64 -17.89
CA ALA A 248 -13.89 7.95 -17.32
C ALA A 248 -12.54 8.58 -17.75
N LYS A 249 -12.46 9.14 -18.96
CA LYS A 249 -11.28 9.90 -19.45
C LYS A 249 -11.10 11.29 -18.82
N GLY A 250 -12.05 11.78 -18.02
CA GLY A 250 -11.88 13.02 -17.27
C GLY A 250 -12.80 14.18 -17.65
N ALA A 251 -13.90 13.90 -18.37
CA ALA A 251 -14.90 14.92 -18.71
C ALA A 251 -15.77 15.38 -17.52
N ALA A 252 -15.63 14.76 -16.34
CA ALA A 252 -16.41 15.03 -15.15
C ALA A 252 -15.53 15.18 -13.90
N ASN A 253 -16.16 15.45 -12.75
CA ASN A 253 -15.42 15.43 -11.48
C ASN A 253 -14.86 14.03 -11.16
N PRO A 254 -13.83 13.94 -10.27
CA PRO A 254 -13.14 12.70 -9.98
C PRO A 254 -14.04 11.56 -9.50
N ASP A 255 -15.09 11.85 -8.73
CA ASP A 255 -15.97 10.80 -8.22
C ASP A 255 -16.83 10.18 -9.33
N LEU A 256 -17.38 11.00 -10.23
CA LEU A 256 -18.09 10.50 -11.41
C LEU A 256 -17.15 9.74 -12.35
N GLN A 257 -15.93 10.23 -12.53
CA GLN A 257 -14.89 9.55 -13.30
C GLN A 257 -14.60 8.17 -12.73
N MET A 258 -14.41 8.09 -11.40
CA MET A 258 -14.12 6.82 -10.71
C MET A 258 -15.32 5.85 -10.77
N ARG A 259 -16.55 6.36 -10.67
CA ARG A 259 -17.78 5.57 -10.85
C ARG A 259 -17.90 5.04 -12.29
N ALA A 260 -17.57 5.85 -13.29
CA ALA A 260 -17.58 5.43 -14.70
C ALA A 260 -16.55 4.31 -14.95
N VAL A 261 -15.33 4.40 -14.42
CA VAL A 261 -14.33 3.33 -14.48
C VAL A 261 -14.86 2.04 -13.86
N ARG A 262 -15.52 2.13 -12.70
CA ARG A 262 -16.13 0.97 -12.03
C ARG A 262 -17.21 0.32 -12.91
N TYR A 263 -18.09 1.11 -13.49
CA TYR A 263 -19.16 0.61 -14.35
C TYR A 263 -18.61 -0.03 -15.63
N LEU A 264 -17.60 0.56 -16.25
CA LEU A 264 -16.92 -0.03 -17.40
C LEU A 264 -16.24 -1.38 -17.03
N ALA A 265 -15.79 -1.53 -15.79
CA ALA A 265 -15.23 -2.78 -15.30
C ALA A 265 -16.28 -3.88 -15.12
N ILE A 266 -17.43 -3.54 -14.52
CA ILE A 266 -18.47 -4.51 -14.15
C ILE A 266 -19.34 -4.90 -15.36
N HIS A 267 -19.81 -3.91 -16.11
CA HIS A 267 -20.79 -4.10 -17.18
C HIS A 267 -20.18 -4.15 -18.58
N GLY A 268 -18.88 -3.89 -18.67
CA GLY A 268 -18.19 -3.74 -19.94
C GLY A 268 -17.63 -5.06 -20.49
N GLY A 269 -18.02 -5.44 -21.68
CA GLY A 269 -17.40 -6.49 -22.45
C GLY A 269 -15.97 -6.14 -22.91
N ARG A 270 -15.48 -6.82 -23.96
CA ARG A 270 -14.14 -6.66 -24.52
C ARG A 270 -13.77 -5.19 -24.85
N GLU A 271 -14.74 -4.43 -25.37
CA GLU A 271 -14.54 -3.03 -25.76
C GLU A 271 -14.30 -2.10 -24.57
N SER A 272 -15.04 -2.30 -23.46
CA SER A 272 -14.83 -1.52 -22.23
C SER A 272 -13.48 -1.82 -21.60
N ARG A 273 -13.02 -3.09 -21.67
CA ARG A 273 -11.66 -3.43 -21.20
C ARG A 273 -10.57 -2.77 -22.06
N ALA A 274 -10.78 -2.67 -23.37
CA ALA A 274 -9.87 -1.92 -24.25
C ALA A 274 -9.83 -0.43 -23.89
N ALA A 275 -11.00 0.18 -23.63
CA ALA A 275 -11.10 1.57 -23.20
C ALA A 275 -10.43 1.81 -21.82
N LEU A 276 -10.60 0.89 -20.87
CA LEU A 276 -9.91 0.95 -19.58
C LEU A 276 -8.39 0.88 -19.73
N ALA A 277 -7.89 0.06 -20.67
CA ALA A 277 -6.46 -0.01 -20.96
C ALA A 277 -5.91 1.29 -21.56
N ASP A 278 -6.67 1.92 -22.43
CA ASP A 278 -6.33 3.24 -22.98
C ASP A 278 -6.28 4.32 -21.88
N ILE A 279 -7.27 4.33 -20.99
CA ILE A 279 -7.30 5.24 -19.83
C ILE A 279 -6.10 4.96 -18.91
N TYR A 280 -5.78 3.70 -18.64
CA TYR A 280 -4.63 3.31 -17.82
C TYR A 280 -3.31 3.88 -18.36
N ASN A 281 -3.13 3.81 -19.67
CA ASN A 281 -1.90 4.26 -20.33
C ASN A 281 -1.79 5.80 -20.42
N THR A 282 -2.93 6.50 -20.40
CA THR A 282 -2.96 7.96 -20.60
C THR A 282 -3.10 8.75 -19.29
N THR A 283 -3.62 8.15 -18.23
CA THR A 283 -3.77 8.83 -16.94
C THR A 283 -2.47 8.85 -16.14
N SER A 284 -2.21 9.97 -15.45
CA SER A 284 -1.18 10.08 -14.41
C SER A 284 -1.73 9.87 -12.99
N ASP A 285 -3.04 9.73 -12.83
CA ASP A 285 -3.71 9.54 -11.54
C ASP A 285 -3.47 8.12 -11.03
N VAL A 286 -2.71 8.01 -9.94
CA VAL A 286 -2.32 6.72 -9.34
C VAL A 286 -3.54 5.96 -8.81
N ASP A 287 -4.52 6.65 -8.24
CA ASP A 287 -5.73 6.00 -7.71
C ASP A 287 -6.60 5.45 -8.84
N MET A 288 -6.69 6.19 -9.93
CA MET A 288 -7.34 5.74 -11.16
C MET A 288 -6.66 4.49 -11.71
N LYS A 289 -5.33 4.48 -11.81
CA LYS A 289 -4.56 3.32 -12.25
C LYS A 289 -4.79 2.11 -11.34
N LYS A 290 -4.76 2.28 -10.01
CA LYS A 290 -5.06 1.20 -9.06
C LYS A 290 -6.46 0.61 -9.26
N ARG A 291 -7.45 1.47 -9.50
CA ARG A 291 -8.82 1.04 -9.78
C ARG A 291 -8.91 0.23 -11.08
N ILE A 292 -8.21 0.66 -12.13
CA ILE A 292 -8.17 -0.05 -13.40
C ILE A 292 -7.45 -1.40 -13.26
N LEU A 293 -6.35 -1.48 -12.49
CA LEU A 293 -5.68 -2.75 -12.19
C LEU A 293 -6.64 -3.74 -11.49
N SER A 294 -7.44 -3.25 -10.54
CA SER A 294 -8.49 -4.09 -9.92
C SER A 294 -9.56 -4.52 -10.93
N ALA A 295 -9.93 -3.64 -11.87
CA ALA A 295 -10.85 -3.96 -12.96
C ALA A 295 -10.27 -5.02 -13.91
N PHE A 296 -8.99 -4.97 -14.22
CA PHE A 296 -8.31 -6.00 -15.00
C PHE A 296 -8.36 -7.37 -14.33
N ALA A 297 -8.16 -7.43 -13.00
CA ALA A 297 -8.29 -8.67 -12.25
C ALA A 297 -9.71 -9.26 -12.34
N GLN A 298 -10.74 -8.43 -12.14
CA GLN A 298 -12.14 -8.84 -12.25
C GLN A 298 -12.50 -9.30 -13.68
N GLY A 299 -11.90 -8.68 -14.68
CA GLY A 299 -12.09 -9.01 -16.09
C GLY A 299 -11.26 -10.19 -16.61
N GLY A 300 -10.40 -10.78 -15.76
CA GLY A 300 -9.52 -11.88 -16.18
C GLY A 300 -8.32 -11.45 -17.03
N GLU A 301 -8.00 -10.15 -17.11
CA GLU A 301 -6.95 -9.57 -17.96
C GLU A 301 -5.54 -9.75 -17.33
N LYS A 302 -5.17 -11.00 -17.09
CA LYS A 302 -3.94 -11.38 -16.39
C LYS A 302 -2.68 -10.81 -17.06
N ASP A 303 -2.59 -10.83 -18.37
CA ASP A 303 -1.42 -10.34 -19.12
C ASP A 303 -1.16 -8.85 -18.90
N ARG A 304 -2.23 -8.04 -18.74
CA ARG A 304 -2.12 -6.61 -18.42
C ARG A 304 -1.57 -6.38 -17.02
N LEU A 305 -1.97 -7.21 -16.06
CA LEU A 305 -1.45 -7.16 -14.70
C LEU A 305 0.03 -7.56 -14.66
N VAL A 306 0.42 -8.60 -15.40
CA VAL A 306 1.84 -8.98 -15.54
C VAL A 306 2.66 -7.86 -16.17
N THR A 307 2.12 -7.24 -17.22
CA THR A 307 2.78 -6.08 -17.86
C THR A 307 2.95 -4.94 -16.85
N ALA A 308 1.90 -4.56 -16.14
CA ALA A 308 1.97 -3.49 -15.14
C ALA A 308 2.98 -3.83 -14.01
N ALA A 309 3.00 -5.06 -13.51
CA ALA A 309 3.94 -5.50 -12.50
C ALA A 309 5.41 -5.41 -12.94
N ASN A 310 5.68 -5.62 -14.25
CA ASN A 310 7.02 -5.54 -14.82
C ASN A 310 7.46 -4.13 -15.21
N THR A 311 6.54 -3.29 -15.70
CA THR A 311 6.91 -2.06 -16.42
C THR A 311 6.59 -0.76 -15.67
N GLU A 312 5.69 -0.80 -14.68
CA GLU A 312 5.34 0.40 -13.93
C GLU A 312 6.53 0.93 -13.12
N GLN A 313 6.78 2.23 -13.25
CA GLN A 313 7.85 2.89 -12.50
C GLN A 313 7.43 3.18 -11.05
N ASN A 314 6.13 3.37 -10.83
CA ASN A 314 5.59 3.60 -9.49
C ASN A 314 5.52 2.28 -8.70
N PRO A 315 6.26 2.15 -7.59
CA PRO A 315 6.27 0.93 -6.79
C PRO A 315 4.88 0.52 -6.25
N GLU A 316 4.01 1.49 -5.94
CA GLU A 316 2.66 1.21 -5.45
C GLU A 316 1.80 0.54 -6.53
N LEU A 317 1.94 0.97 -7.79
CA LEU A 317 1.22 0.36 -8.91
C LEU A 317 1.74 -1.05 -9.19
N ARG A 318 3.07 -1.26 -9.14
CA ARG A 318 3.64 -2.61 -9.24
C ARG A 318 3.13 -3.53 -8.13
N MET A 319 3.15 -3.07 -6.88
CA MET A 319 2.64 -3.84 -5.75
C MET A 319 1.14 -4.14 -5.88
N THR A 320 0.36 -3.18 -6.39
CA THR A 320 -1.07 -3.39 -6.66
C THR A 320 -1.28 -4.46 -7.72
N ALA A 321 -0.55 -4.40 -8.84
CA ALA A 321 -0.63 -5.41 -9.89
C ALA A 321 -0.26 -6.81 -9.37
N VAL A 322 0.81 -6.91 -8.59
CA VAL A 322 1.23 -8.16 -7.92
C VAL A 322 0.14 -8.69 -6.98
N GLN A 323 -0.49 -7.82 -6.19
CA GLN A 323 -1.58 -8.21 -5.30
C GLN A 323 -2.79 -8.76 -6.08
N GLN A 324 -3.15 -8.09 -7.19
CA GLN A 324 -4.24 -8.55 -8.04
C GLN A 324 -3.93 -9.91 -8.70
N LEU A 325 -2.70 -10.15 -9.13
CA LEU A 325 -2.26 -11.47 -9.60
C LEU A 325 -2.38 -12.54 -8.50
N GLY A 326 -2.08 -12.19 -7.25
CA GLY A 326 -2.30 -13.06 -6.10
C GLY A 326 -3.77 -13.43 -5.92
N ASN A 327 -4.67 -12.45 -5.97
CA ASN A 327 -6.11 -12.65 -5.86
C ASN A 327 -6.67 -13.55 -6.98
N MET A 328 -6.03 -13.55 -8.16
CA MET A 328 -6.37 -14.41 -9.29
C MET A 328 -5.73 -15.80 -9.21
N GLY A 329 -4.86 -16.08 -8.24
CA GLY A 329 -4.11 -17.33 -8.16
C GLY A 329 -3.09 -17.52 -9.28
N ALA A 330 -2.53 -16.43 -9.82
CA ALA A 330 -1.57 -16.44 -10.93
C ALA A 330 -0.16 -16.84 -10.44
N HIS A 331 -0.01 -18.05 -9.93
CA HIS A 331 1.19 -18.51 -9.20
C HIS A 331 2.45 -18.54 -10.06
N GLU A 332 2.34 -18.99 -11.32
CA GLU A 332 3.49 -19.11 -12.21
C GLU A 332 3.99 -17.74 -12.67
N GLU A 333 3.07 -16.81 -12.93
CA GLU A 333 3.39 -15.44 -13.28
C GLU A 333 4.05 -14.71 -12.10
N LEU A 334 3.52 -14.89 -10.89
CA LEU A 334 4.12 -14.37 -9.67
C LEU A 334 5.52 -14.94 -9.42
N TRP A 335 5.71 -16.23 -9.70
CA TRP A 335 7.02 -16.87 -9.56
C TRP A 335 8.02 -16.32 -10.57
N ALA A 336 7.61 -16.17 -11.83
CA ALA A 336 8.45 -15.57 -12.87
C ALA A 336 8.84 -14.12 -12.55
N LEU A 337 7.90 -13.34 -11.96
CA LEU A 337 8.18 -12.00 -11.46
C LEU A 337 9.18 -12.03 -10.31
N TYR A 338 9.01 -12.95 -9.34
CA TYR A 338 9.91 -13.07 -8.18
C TYR A 338 11.36 -13.31 -8.58
N GLN A 339 11.58 -14.16 -9.57
CA GLN A 339 12.94 -14.49 -10.05
C GLN A 339 13.66 -13.33 -10.72
N LYS A 340 12.92 -12.40 -11.32
CA LYS A 340 13.47 -11.22 -12.03
C LYS A 340 13.56 -9.98 -11.16
N GLU A 341 12.78 -9.91 -10.09
CA GLU A 341 12.68 -8.72 -9.25
C GLU A 341 13.93 -8.55 -8.39
N SER A 342 14.41 -7.32 -8.27
CA SER A 342 15.54 -6.95 -7.41
C SER A 342 15.11 -6.18 -6.15
N ALA A 343 13.97 -5.48 -6.20
CA ALA A 343 13.48 -4.69 -5.09
C ALA A 343 12.89 -5.55 -3.98
N LEU A 344 13.47 -5.46 -2.78
CA LEU A 344 13.10 -6.27 -1.62
C LEU A 344 11.60 -6.12 -1.25
N ASP A 345 11.07 -4.90 -1.27
CA ASP A 345 9.66 -4.64 -0.92
C ASP A 345 8.70 -5.28 -1.93
N VAL A 346 9.06 -5.29 -3.22
CA VAL A 346 8.26 -5.96 -4.25
C VAL A 346 8.33 -7.47 -4.11
N LYS A 347 9.51 -8.04 -3.83
CA LYS A 347 9.65 -9.48 -3.50
C LYS A 347 8.80 -9.89 -2.30
N LYS A 348 8.79 -9.09 -1.22
CA LYS A 348 7.90 -9.31 -0.07
C LYS A 348 6.43 -9.32 -0.48
N GLN A 349 6.04 -8.39 -1.36
CA GLN A 349 4.66 -8.33 -1.85
C GLN A 349 4.33 -9.56 -2.72
N ILE A 350 5.25 -10.05 -3.54
CA ILE A 350 5.05 -11.29 -4.31
C ILE A 350 4.87 -12.49 -3.37
N ILE A 351 5.68 -12.61 -2.31
CA ILE A 351 5.51 -13.68 -1.31
C ILE A 351 4.12 -13.61 -0.65
N ARG A 352 3.63 -12.41 -0.30
CA ARG A 352 2.27 -12.22 0.23
C ARG A 352 1.20 -12.58 -0.79
N ALA A 353 1.41 -12.22 -2.06
CA ALA A 353 0.50 -12.55 -3.15
C ALA A 353 0.44 -14.07 -3.40
N LEU A 354 1.58 -14.77 -3.35
CA LEU A 354 1.64 -16.24 -3.41
C LEU A 354 0.88 -16.88 -2.24
N PHE A 355 0.96 -16.30 -1.05
CA PHE A 355 0.18 -16.74 0.11
C PHE A 355 -1.32 -16.52 -0.09
N THR A 356 -1.73 -15.32 -0.52
CA THR A 356 -3.13 -14.99 -0.80
C THR A 356 -3.72 -15.91 -1.87
N GLY A 357 -2.95 -16.23 -2.90
CA GLY A 357 -3.32 -17.18 -3.94
C GLY A 357 -3.27 -18.65 -3.51
N GLY A 358 -2.78 -18.97 -2.32
CA GLY A 358 -2.71 -20.34 -1.80
C GLY A 358 -1.59 -21.20 -2.37
N SER A 359 -0.49 -20.59 -2.86
CA SER A 359 0.63 -21.31 -3.50
C SER A 359 1.54 -21.99 -2.49
N LEU A 360 1.13 -23.14 -1.97
CA LEU A 360 1.95 -23.95 -1.05
C LEU A 360 3.30 -24.31 -1.68
N THR A 361 3.33 -24.72 -2.94
CA THR A 361 4.53 -25.17 -3.64
C THR A 361 5.61 -24.08 -3.67
N ARG A 362 5.25 -22.86 -4.11
CA ARG A 362 6.21 -21.76 -4.24
C ARG A 362 6.68 -21.22 -2.88
N LEU A 363 5.78 -21.14 -1.91
CA LEU A 363 6.14 -20.77 -0.53
C LEU A 363 7.07 -21.81 0.10
N SER A 364 6.84 -23.11 -0.15
CA SER A 364 7.74 -24.19 0.32
C SER A 364 9.12 -24.10 -0.31
N GLU A 365 9.19 -23.77 -1.60
CA GLU A 365 10.46 -23.57 -2.30
C GLU A 365 11.25 -22.39 -1.70
N LEU A 366 10.58 -21.27 -1.44
CA LEU A 366 11.18 -20.10 -0.79
C LEU A 366 11.66 -20.42 0.63
N ALA A 367 10.85 -21.10 1.44
CA ALA A 367 11.24 -21.48 2.80
C ALA A 367 12.50 -22.36 2.84
N ARG A 368 12.69 -23.23 1.84
CA ARG A 368 13.86 -24.13 1.75
C ARG A 368 15.10 -23.49 1.16
N ARG A 369 14.96 -22.58 0.17
CA ARG A 369 16.07 -22.20 -0.71
C ARG A 369 16.35 -20.70 -0.79
N GLU A 370 15.47 -19.85 -0.30
CA GLU A 370 15.68 -18.39 -0.37
C GLU A 370 16.91 -17.99 0.47
N GLN A 371 17.83 -17.26 -0.16
CA GLN A 371 19.09 -16.86 0.47
C GLN A 371 18.93 -15.62 1.37
N ASN A 372 18.00 -14.75 1.03
CA ASN A 372 17.70 -13.57 1.86
C ASN A 372 16.93 -14.01 3.12
N PRO A 373 17.49 -13.83 4.33
CA PRO A 373 16.87 -14.34 5.55
C PRO A 373 15.52 -13.71 5.84
N GLU A 374 15.30 -12.45 5.45
CA GLU A 374 14.04 -11.74 5.65
C GLU A 374 12.92 -12.29 4.77
N LEU A 375 13.22 -12.58 3.50
CA LEU A 375 12.27 -13.19 2.56
C LEU A 375 11.98 -14.64 2.95
N ARG A 376 12.99 -15.39 3.35
CA ARG A 376 12.85 -16.77 3.84
C ARG A 376 11.97 -16.83 5.09
N LEU A 377 12.22 -15.94 6.06
CA LEU A 377 11.41 -15.82 7.27
C LEU A 377 9.94 -15.49 6.95
N LEU A 378 9.71 -14.61 5.96
CA LEU A 378 8.36 -14.27 5.52
C LEU A 378 7.63 -15.48 4.90
N ALA A 379 8.33 -16.27 4.07
CA ALA A 379 7.78 -17.50 3.50
C ALA A 379 7.42 -18.52 4.58
N VAL A 380 8.30 -18.73 5.56
CA VAL A 380 8.07 -19.61 6.72
C VAL A 380 6.86 -19.16 7.54
N ARG A 381 6.74 -17.86 7.83
CA ARG A 381 5.58 -17.32 8.56
C ARG A 381 4.27 -17.54 7.80
N ASN A 382 4.27 -17.33 6.50
CA ASN A 382 3.10 -17.57 5.65
C ASN A 382 2.72 -19.05 5.63
N LEU A 383 3.67 -19.97 5.52
CA LEU A 383 3.43 -21.40 5.64
C LEU A 383 2.84 -21.80 7.00
N GLY A 384 3.28 -21.15 8.08
CA GLY A 384 2.77 -21.41 9.43
C GLY A 384 1.31 -20.99 9.64
N VAL A 385 0.74 -20.21 8.73
CA VAL A 385 -0.68 -19.79 8.75
C VAL A 385 -1.54 -20.58 7.75
N MET A 386 -0.90 -21.29 6.80
CA MET A 386 -1.60 -22.15 5.85
C MET A 386 -2.11 -23.45 6.51
N ASP A 387 -2.83 -24.26 5.72
CA ASP A 387 -3.33 -25.56 6.17
C ASP A 387 -2.27 -26.39 6.90
N SER A 388 -2.52 -26.73 8.15
CA SER A 388 -1.59 -27.39 9.06
C SER A 388 -1.09 -28.76 8.58
N LYS A 389 -1.89 -29.52 7.84
CA LYS A 389 -1.49 -30.83 7.31
C LYS A 389 -0.46 -30.75 6.20
N ARG A 390 -0.65 -29.83 5.25
CA ARG A 390 0.19 -29.72 4.06
C ARG A 390 1.49 -28.92 4.30
N SER A 391 1.40 -27.89 5.12
CA SER A 391 2.56 -27.03 5.42
C SER A 391 3.42 -27.58 6.57
N GLY A 392 2.83 -28.38 7.48
CA GLY A 392 3.51 -28.90 8.66
C GLY A 392 4.76 -29.72 8.33
N ASP A 393 4.67 -30.62 7.36
CA ASP A 393 5.81 -31.45 6.93
C ASP A 393 6.96 -30.61 6.38
N VAL A 394 6.65 -29.57 5.59
CA VAL A 394 7.64 -28.62 5.06
C VAL A 394 8.30 -27.84 6.19
N LEU A 395 7.52 -27.36 7.16
CA LEU A 395 8.05 -26.63 8.31
C LEU A 395 8.97 -27.52 9.18
N VAL A 396 8.63 -28.78 9.38
CA VAL A 396 9.48 -29.75 10.09
C VAL A 396 10.80 -30.00 9.33
N GLU A 397 10.73 -30.17 8.02
CA GLU A 397 11.91 -30.32 7.15
C GLU A 397 12.84 -29.11 7.26
N VAL A 398 12.30 -27.88 7.10
CA VAL A 398 13.06 -26.63 7.22
C VAL A 398 13.63 -26.48 8.63
N TYR A 399 12.88 -26.80 9.68
CA TYR A 399 13.39 -26.76 11.05
C TYR A 399 14.63 -27.62 11.25
N ASN A 400 14.64 -28.82 10.71
CA ASN A 400 15.75 -29.78 10.87
C ASN A 400 16.96 -29.37 10.04
N SER A 401 16.82 -28.66 8.94
CA SER A 401 17.91 -28.25 8.04
C SER A 401 18.44 -26.85 8.31
N ASP A 402 17.65 -25.95 8.89
CA ASP A 402 18.02 -24.55 9.10
C ASP A 402 18.63 -24.35 10.51
N LYS A 403 19.69 -23.54 10.54
CA LYS A 403 20.39 -23.17 11.78
C LYS A 403 20.00 -21.78 12.30
N ASP A 404 19.25 -21.00 11.50
CA ASP A 404 18.81 -19.67 11.89
C ASP A 404 17.78 -19.74 13.02
N VAL A 405 18.14 -19.13 14.14
CA VAL A 405 17.31 -19.13 15.37
C VAL A 405 15.95 -18.48 15.15
N GLU A 406 15.89 -17.41 14.38
CA GLU A 406 14.62 -16.70 14.13
C GLU A 406 13.70 -17.50 13.20
N ILE A 407 14.24 -18.19 12.21
CA ILE A 407 13.48 -19.12 11.36
C ILE A 407 12.94 -20.28 12.19
N ARG A 408 13.78 -20.90 13.04
CA ARG A 408 13.35 -21.99 13.93
C ARG A 408 12.26 -21.55 14.90
N LYS A 409 12.39 -20.37 15.52
CA LYS A 409 11.33 -19.77 16.36
C LYS A 409 10.03 -19.50 15.59
N ALA A 410 10.13 -19.01 14.37
CA ALA A 410 8.97 -18.77 13.53
C ALA A 410 8.24 -20.07 13.18
N ILE A 411 8.97 -21.15 12.90
CA ILE A 411 8.40 -22.48 12.65
C ILE A 411 7.67 -23.01 13.89
N ILE A 412 8.30 -22.95 15.08
CA ILE A 412 7.66 -23.37 16.34
C ILE A 412 6.35 -22.58 16.55
N SER A 413 6.38 -21.26 16.30
CA SER A 413 5.21 -20.40 16.43
C SER A 413 4.13 -20.74 15.40
N GLY A 414 4.52 -20.98 14.14
CA GLY A 414 3.62 -21.38 13.07
C GLY A 414 2.92 -22.70 13.35
N LEU A 415 3.66 -23.73 13.75
CA LEU A 415 3.12 -25.05 14.13
C LEU A 415 2.20 -24.94 15.34
N GLY A 416 2.51 -24.06 16.31
CA GLY A 416 1.65 -23.76 17.44
C GLY A 416 0.34 -23.09 17.05
N ASN A 417 0.39 -22.08 16.19
CA ASN A 417 -0.78 -21.34 15.74
C ASN A 417 -1.70 -22.20 14.86
N SER A 418 -1.14 -23.09 14.05
CA SER A 418 -1.89 -24.05 13.23
C SER A 418 -2.36 -25.29 14.00
N ASN A 419 -2.15 -25.32 15.32
CA ASN A 419 -2.52 -26.41 16.22
C ASN A 419 -1.94 -27.77 15.83
N ASN A 420 -0.73 -27.80 15.22
CA ASN A 420 -0.04 -29.03 14.81
C ASN A 420 0.79 -29.60 15.97
N ALA A 421 0.11 -30.21 16.93
CA ALA A 421 0.74 -30.80 18.12
C ALA A 421 1.67 -31.96 17.79
N GLU A 422 1.32 -32.78 16.80
CA GLU A 422 2.12 -33.94 16.36
C GLU A 422 3.49 -33.50 15.87
N ALA A 423 3.54 -32.52 15.01
CA ALA A 423 4.81 -31.96 14.49
C ALA A 423 5.65 -31.35 15.61
N LEU A 424 5.05 -30.55 16.50
CA LEU A 424 5.76 -29.93 17.62
C LEU A 424 6.32 -30.96 18.60
N VAL A 425 5.56 -32.00 18.97
CA VAL A 425 6.04 -33.09 19.83
C VAL A 425 7.16 -33.87 19.16
N GLY A 426 7.02 -34.15 17.84
CA GLY A 426 8.05 -34.80 17.06
C GLY A 426 9.39 -34.04 17.05
N LEU A 427 9.33 -32.71 16.93
CA LEU A 427 10.51 -31.84 17.04
C LEU A 427 11.05 -31.77 18.47
N ALA A 428 10.17 -31.57 19.47
CA ALA A 428 10.57 -31.43 20.88
C ALA A 428 11.28 -32.63 21.45
N ARG A 429 10.96 -33.85 20.97
CA ARG A 429 11.65 -35.08 21.36
C ARG A 429 13.08 -35.16 20.83
N LYS A 430 13.37 -34.56 19.69
CA LYS A 430 14.67 -34.55 19.02
C LYS A 430 15.52 -33.31 19.33
N GLU A 431 14.89 -32.28 19.89
CA GLU A 431 15.54 -31.00 20.14
C GLU A 431 16.59 -31.10 21.29
N SER A 432 17.78 -30.65 21.00
CA SER A 432 18.88 -30.59 21.97
C SER A 432 19.07 -29.19 22.59
N ASP A 433 18.62 -28.12 21.89
CA ASP A 433 18.71 -26.76 22.40
C ASP A 433 17.66 -26.56 23.49
N PRO A 434 18.06 -26.27 24.74
CA PRO A 434 17.13 -26.10 25.86
C PRO A 434 16.16 -24.92 25.65
N ALA A 435 16.59 -23.84 24.98
CA ALA A 435 15.76 -22.66 24.74
C ALA A 435 14.66 -22.97 23.71
N MET A 436 14.99 -23.65 22.62
CA MET A 436 14.03 -24.11 21.61
C MET A 436 13.05 -25.12 22.21
N LYS A 437 13.54 -26.07 22.98
CA LYS A 437 12.71 -27.07 23.67
C LYS A 437 11.72 -26.42 24.65
N LYS A 438 12.16 -25.43 25.44
CA LYS A 438 11.31 -24.65 26.34
C LYS A 438 10.21 -23.91 25.57
N LEU A 439 10.56 -23.33 24.42
CA LEU A 439 9.59 -22.64 23.56
C LEU A 439 8.53 -23.61 23.00
N MET A 440 8.93 -24.81 22.56
CA MET A 440 8.00 -25.84 22.07
C MET A 440 7.04 -26.30 23.20
N VAL A 441 7.58 -26.57 24.39
CA VAL A 441 6.78 -26.96 25.57
C VAL A 441 5.78 -25.85 25.92
N SER A 442 6.20 -24.60 25.91
CA SER A 442 5.32 -23.44 26.12
C SER A 442 4.21 -23.33 25.07
N ARG A 443 4.48 -23.69 23.81
CA ARG A 443 3.43 -23.72 22.78
C ARG A 443 2.48 -24.90 22.97
N LEU A 444 3.02 -26.09 23.27
CA LEU A 444 2.23 -27.30 23.52
C LEU A 444 1.30 -27.16 24.74
N SER A 445 1.73 -26.43 25.81
CA SER A 445 0.90 -26.21 27.00
C SER A 445 -0.37 -25.38 26.70
N ASN A 446 -0.39 -24.62 25.61
CA ASN A 446 -1.56 -23.84 25.20
C ASN A 446 -2.45 -24.56 24.17
N MET A 447 -2.09 -25.79 23.77
CA MET A 447 -2.82 -26.57 22.77
C MET A 447 -3.81 -27.52 23.45
N ARG A 448 -5.05 -27.54 22.98
CA ARG A 448 -6.07 -28.50 23.40
C ARG A 448 -5.91 -29.78 22.57
N SER A 449 -4.85 -30.53 22.81
CA SER A 449 -4.50 -31.75 22.08
C SER A 449 -4.09 -32.85 23.04
N LYS A 450 -4.63 -34.07 22.84
CA LYS A 450 -4.22 -35.26 23.61
C LYS A 450 -2.73 -35.54 23.42
N VAL A 451 -2.21 -35.40 22.20
CA VAL A 451 -0.78 -35.61 21.88
C VAL A 451 0.10 -34.63 22.67
N ALA A 452 -0.29 -33.37 22.77
CA ALA A 452 0.42 -32.38 23.59
C ALA A 452 0.36 -32.73 25.09
N THR A 453 -0.81 -33.11 25.61
CA THR A 453 -0.98 -33.49 27.00
C THR A 453 -0.15 -34.73 27.36
N ASP A 454 -0.19 -35.78 26.54
CA ASP A 454 0.58 -37.01 26.74
C ASP A 454 2.11 -36.72 26.79
N TYR A 455 2.60 -35.83 25.91
CA TYR A 455 4.01 -35.43 25.92
C TYR A 455 4.39 -34.61 27.17
N LEU A 456 3.52 -33.72 27.64
CA LEU A 456 3.76 -32.95 28.87
C LEU A 456 3.81 -33.86 30.09
N LEU A 457 2.95 -34.89 30.16
CA LEU A 457 3.02 -35.94 31.20
C LEU A 457 4.29 -36.79 31.09
N GLU A 458 4.75 -37.12 29.87
CA GLU A 458 6.01 -37.81 29.65
C GLU A 458 7.22 -37.03 30.23
N ILE A 459 7.22 -35.70 30.11
CA ILE A 459 8.28 -34.86 30.70
C ILE A 459 8.28 -34.91 32.22
N LEU A 460 7.11 -34.98 32.87
CA LEU A 460 6.98 -35.02 34.32
C LEU A 460 7.39 -36.38 34.92
N ASN A 461 7.33 -37.44 34.12
CA ASN A 461 7.66 -38.80 34.54
C ASN A 461 9.14 -39.18 34.31
N LYS A 462 9.95 -38.29 33.74
CA LYS A 462 11.41 -38.41 33.56
C LYS A 462 12.17 -37.67 34.66
#